data_c1ac3f8b1e2e8ed5608afaed5775e216
#
_entry.id   c1ac3f8b1e2e8ed5608afaed5775e216
#
_cell.length_a   1.000
_cell.length_b   1.000
_cell.length_c   1.000
_cell.angle_alpha   90.00
_cell.angle_beta   90.00
_cell.angle_gamma   90.00
#
_symmetry.space_group_name_H-M   'P 1'
#
loop_
_entity.id
_entity.type
_entity.pdbx_description
1 polymer ?
#
loop_
_entity_poly.entity_id
_entity_poly.type
_entity_poly.pdbx_seq_one_letter_code
_entity_poly.pdbx_strand_id
1 'polypeptide(L)'
;MSVAPEIAILAGASLLVPAQPTRAGTPGTRPTLGTLARHLRILAASPERWWGRVRFDPDRSVRIELEDQPEYGAWLVVLPPARPGQQSTGQDCDCDVATVIAGEAIEGAPDGAVLRPGSTRVHGQRHRLRGHGAGYSISLHARAASANPRPALSK
;
A
#
# COMPACT_ATOMS: atom_id res chain seq x y z
N MET A 1 1.49 -34.06 50.19
CA MET A 1 2.01 -34.40 48.86
C MET A 1 1.17 -33.69 47.85
N SER A 2 1.71 -32.60 47.32
CA SER A 2 1.03 -31.80 46.32
C SER A 2 1.44 -32.31 44.95
N VAL A 3 0.50 -32.87 44.21
CA VAL A 3 0.71 -33.26 42.82
C VAL A 3 0.44 -32.01 41.96
N ALA A 4 1.49 -31.45 41.41
CA ALA A 4 1.34 -30.39 40.42
C ALA A 4 0.67 -30.97 39.16
N PRO A 5 -0.31 -30.27 38.57
CA PRO A 5 -0.84 -30.70 37.30
C PRO A 5 0.22 -30.50 36.23
N GLU A 6 0.58 -31.59 35.61
CA GLU A 6 1.42 -31.63 34.44
C GLU A 6 0.69 -30.94 33.32
N ILE A 7 1.09 -29.72 33.01
CA ILE A 7 0.63 -29.02 31.80
C ILE A 7 1.37 -29.68 30.65
N ALA A 8 0.73 -30.66 30.05
CA ALA A 8 1.17 -31.16 28.76
C ALA A 8 1.03 -30.02 27.73
N ILE A 9 2.13 -29.32 27.52
CA ILE A 9 2.27 -28.46 26.34
C ILE A 9 2.26 -29.41 25.15
N LEU A 10 1.13 -29.53 24.49
CA LEU A 10 1.04 -30.12 23.17
C LEU A 10 1.81 -29.21 22.22
N ALA A 11 3.12 -29.28 22.26
CA ALA A 11 3.98 -28.82 21.21
C ALA A 11 3.66 -29.67 19.97
N GLY A 12 3.10 -29.06 18.95
CA GLY A 12 3.05 -29.67 17.63
C GLY A 12 1.68 -29.98 17.05
N ALA A 13 0.61 -29.37 17.51
CA ALA A 13 -0.50 -29.16 16.59
C ALA A 13 -0.12 -28.03 15.65
N SER A 14 0.77 -28.31 14.69
CA SER A 14 0.82 -27.60 13.45
C SER A 14 -0.58 -27.73 12.89
N LEU A 15 -1.40 -26.71 13.08
CA LEU A 15 -2.59 -26.53 12.25
C LEU A 15 -2.02 -26.32 10.84
N LEU A 16 -1.77 -27.42 10.16
CA LEU A 16 -1.82 -27.49 8.72
C LEU A 16 -3.24 -27.05 8.37
N VAL A 17 -3.42 -25.73 8.36
CA VAL A 17 -4.49 -25.16 7.57
C VAL A 17 -4.18 -25.70 6.19
N PRO A 18 -5.03 -26.61 5.66
CA PRO A 18 -4.79 -27.09 4.32
C PRO A 18 -4.67 -25.83 3.48
N ALA A 19 -3.54 -25.70 2.79
CA ALA A 19 -3.35 -24.64 1.84
C ALA A 19 -4.58 -24.71 0.95
N GLN A 20 -5.53 -23.81 1.19
CA GLN A 20 -6.68 -23.71 0.31
C GLN A 20 -6.04 -23.46 -1.04
N PRO A 21 -6.32 -24.29 -2.04
CA PRO A 21 -5.82 -24.02 -3.37
C PRO A 21 -6.22 -22.59 -3.63
N THR A 22 -5.23 -21.72 -3.80
CA THR A 22 -5.43 -20.37 -4.29
C THR A 22 -6.26 -20.61 -5.53
N ARG A 23 -7.57 -20.36 -5.44
CA ARG A 23 -8.42 -20.37 -6.62
C ARG A 23 -7.70 -19.43 -7.57
N ALA A 24 -7.07 -20.00 -8.57
CA ALA A 24 -6.58 -19.27 -9.71
C ALA A 24 -7.78 -18.41 -10.10
N GLY A 25 -7.70 -17.10 -9.81
CA GLY A 25 -8.81 -16.20 -10.06
C GLY A 25 -9.22 -16.40 -11.48
N THR A 26 -10.49 -16.66 -11.71
CA THR A 26 -11.05 -16.76 -13.05
C THR A 26 -10.54 -15.55 -13.82
N PRO A 27 -9.89 -15.72 -15.00
CA PRO A 27 -9.36 -14.60 -15.75
C PRO A 27 -10.47 -13.57 -15.96
N GLY A 28 -10.26 -12.34 -15.46
CA GLY A 28 -11.22 -11.25 -15.59
C GLY A 28 -11.98 -10.85 -14.33
N THR A 29 -11.79 -11.50 -13.19
CA THR A 29 -12.46 -11.08 -11.94
C THR A 29 -11.68 -9.92 -11.30
N ARG A 30 -12.32 -8.75 -11.22
CA ARG A 30 -11.78 -7.57 -10.55
C ARG A 30 -11.43 -7.90 -9.10
N PRO A 31 -10.20 -7.60 -8.61
CA PRO A 31 -9.84 -7.86 -7.24
C PRO A 31 -10.66 -6.99 -6.28
N THR A 32 -10.99 -7.57 -5.13
CA THR A 32 -11.67 -6.83 -4.06
C THR A 32 -10.71 -5.87 -3.35
N LEU A 33 -11.25 -4.90 -2.64
CA LEU A 33 -10.45 -3.99 -1.81
C LEU A 33 -9.61 -4.75 -0.77
N GLY A 34 -10.18 -5.80 -0.17
CA GLY A 34 -9.47 -6.67 0.77
C GLY A 34 -8.30 -7.42 0.11
N THR A 35 -8.47 -7.87 -1.12
CA THR A 35 -7.40 -8.50 -1.91
C THR A 35 -6.28 -7.51 -2.19
N LEU A 36 -6.60 -6.30 -2.61
CA LEU A 36 -5.62 -5.24 -2.85
C LEU A 36 -4.88 -4.83 -1.57
N ALA A 37 -5.60 -4.66 -0.46
CA ALA A 37 -5.00 -4.31 0.83
C ALA A 37 -4.04 -5.41 1.33
N ARG A 38 -4.42 -6.68 1.16
CA ARG A 38 -3.54 -7.81 1.48
C ARG A 38 -2.30 -7.81 0.61
N HIS A 39 -2.47 -7.56 -0.69
CA HIS A 39 -1.36 -7.49 -1.64
C HIS A 39 -0.36 -6.39 -1.27
N LEU A 40 -0.84 -5.18 -0.94
CA LEU A 40 0.03 -4.09 -0.49
C LEU A 40 0.77 -4.42 0.79
N ARG A 41 0.16 -5.16 1.74
CA ARG A 41 0.86 -5.63 2.94
C ARG A 41 1.99 -6.60 2.61
N ILE A 42 1.78 -7.50 1.68
CA ILE A 42 2.83 -8.42 1.20
C ILE A 42 3.96 -7.64 0.55
N LEU A 43 3.66 -6.67 -0.31
CA LEU A 43 4.67 -5.79 -0.91
C LEU A 43 5.42 -5.00 0.15
N ALA A 44 4.73 -4.42 1.13
CA ALA A 44 5.35 -3.68 2.23
C ALA A 44 6.33 -4.54 3.05
N ALA A 45 6.01 -5.81 3.23
CA ALA A 45 6.86 -6.78 3.93
C ALA A 45 8.01 -7.34 3.07
N SER A 46 8.09 -6.95 1.79
CA SER A 46 9.08 -7.45 0.82
C SER A 46 9.88 -6.29 0.20
N PRO A 47 10.66 -5.55 1.00
CA PRO A 47 11.37 -4.35 0.52
C PRO A 47 12.37 -4.65 -0.61
N GLU A 48 12.89 -5.85 -0.71
CA GLU A 48 13.77 -6.28 -1.79
C GLU A 48 13.12 -6.17 -3.19
N ARG A 49 11.79 -6.17 -3.25
CA ARG A 49 11.04 -6.06 -4.52
C ARG A 49 10.95 -4.63 -5.05
N TRP A 50 11.12 -3.63 -4.20
CA TRP A 50 10.87 -2.24 -4.60
C TRP A 50 11.95 -1.24 -4.12
N TRP A 51 12.71 -1.54 -3.05
CA TRP A 51 13.65 -0.59 -2.46
C TRP A 51 14.70 -0.09 -3.46
N GLY A 52 15.25 -0.95 -4.27
CA GLY A 52 16.24 -0.57 -5.31
C GLY A 52 15.69 0.37 -6.38
N ARG A 53 14.37 0.53 -6.46
CA ARG A 53 13.69 1.41 -7.42
C ARG A 53 13.33 2.76 -6.83
N VAL A 54 13.38 2.92 -5.50
CA VAL A 54 13.04 4.17 -4.81
C VAL A 54 13.94 5.30 -5.30
N ARG A 55 13.32 6.44 -5.58
CA ARG A 55 14.01 7.68 -5.96
C ARG A 55 13.48 8.81 -5.09
N PHE A 56 14.39 9.64 -4.62
CA PHE A 56 14.08 10.79 -3.77
C PHE A 56 14.31 12.06 -4.58
N ASP A 57 13.29 12.90 -4.62
CA ASP A 57 13.36 14.24 -5.19
C ASP A 57 12.96 15.22 -4.07
N PRO A 58 13.80 16.21 -3.71
CA PRO A 58 13.49 17.12 -2.60
C PRO A 58 12.37 18.11 -2.93
N ASP A 59 12.04 18.28 -4.18
CA ASP A 59 11.10 19.31 -4.63
C ASP A 59 9.78 18.73 -5.21
N ARG A 60 9.79 17.44 -5.56
CA ARG A 60 8.65 16.81 -6.22
C ARG A 60 8.34 15.41 -5.67
N SER A 61 7.07 15.06 -5.71
CA SER A 61 6.67 13.67 -5.52
C SER A 61 7.16 12.80 -6.68
N VAL A 62 7.56 11.58 -6.36
CA VAL A 62 7.99 10.59 -7.34
C VAL A 62 7.04 9.40 -7.30
N ARG A 63 6.50 9.03 -8.45
CA ARG A 63 5.70 7.81 -8.62
C ARG A 63 6.50 6.76 -9.36
N ILE A 64 6.48 5.54 -8.87
CA ILE A 64 7.23 4.41 -9.41
C ILE A 64 6.27 3.25 -9.59
N GLU A 65 6.02 2.87 -10.83
CA GLU A 65 5.17 1.70 -11.13
C GLU A 65 5.92 0.44 -10.72
N LEU A 66 5.27 -0.41 -9.93
CA LEU A 66 5.81 -1.67 -9.45
C LEU A 66 5.24 -2.86 -10.20
N GLU A 67 3.94 -2.87 -10.37
CA GLU A 67 3.19 -3.95 -11.01
C GLU A 67 2.11 -3.37 -11.92
N ASP A 68 2.02 -3.92 -13.12
CA ASP A 68 0.98 -3.60 -14.10
C ASP A 68 0.41 -4.93 -14.60
N GLN A 69 -0.62 -5.38 -13.90
CA GLN A 69 -1.33 -6.63 -14.20
C GLN A 69 -2.65 -6.33 -14.89
N PRO A 70 -3.21 -7.26 -15.66
CA PRO A 70 -4.51 -7.07 -16.31
C PRO A 70 -5.64 -6.73 -15.32
N GLU A 71 -5.58 -7.25 -14.11
CA GLU A 71 -6.62 -7.10 -13.08
C GLU A 71 -6.38 -5.91 -12.15
N TYR A 72 -5.14 -5.46 -11.99
CA TYR A 72 -4.77 -4.35 -11.09
C TYR A 72 -3.41 -3.75 -11.41
N GLY A 73 -3.20 -2.52 -10.98
CA GLY A 73 -1.89 -1.87 -10.93
C GLY A 73 -1.47 -1.60 -9.49
N ALA A 74 -0.15 -1.65 -9.24
CA ALA A 74 0.43 -1.23 -7.97
C ALA A 74 1.66 -0.35 -8.20
N TRP A 75 1.78 0.70 -7.40
CA TRP A 75 2.88 1.65 -7.51
C TRP A 75 3.28 2.19 -6.15
N LEU A 76 4.46 2.78 -6.10
CA LEU A 76 5.01 3.44 -4.94
C LEU A 76 5.01 4.95 -5.17
N VAL A 77 4.73 5.70 -4.13
CA VAL A 77 4.81 7.16 -4.11
C VAL A 77 5.80 7.58 -3.04
N VAL A 78 6.76 8.42 -3.42
CA VAL A 78 7.70 9.08 -2.52
C VAL A 78 7.33 10.54 -2.47
N LEU A 79 7.01 11.04 -1.27
CA LEU A 79 6.69 12.44 -1.04
C LEU A 79 7.88 13.13 -0.37
N PRO A 80 8.24 14.33 -0.82
CA PRO A 80 9.30 15.11 -0.17
C PRO A 80 8.89 15.59 1.23
N PRO A 81 9.87 15.95 2.07
CA PRO A 81 9.61 16.54 3.37
C PRO A 81 8.73 17.79 3.29
N ALA A 82 7.89 18.00 4.30
CA ALA A 82 7.19 19.26 4.45
C ALA A 82 8.18 20.36 4.77
N ARG A 83 8.15 21.45 4.01
CA ARG A 83 8.99 22.63 4.23
C ARG A 83 8.15 23.78 4.78
N PRO A 84 8.58 24.46 5.86
CA PRO A 84 7.88 25.63 6.37
C PRO A 84 7.74 26.70 5.27
N GLY A 85 6.54 27.25 5.11
CA GLY A 85 6.27 28.32 4.16
C GLY A 85 6.15 27.90 2.69
N GLN A 86 6.41 26.65 2.33
CA GLN A 86 6.12 26.10 1.01
C GLN A 86 4.81 25.34 1.02
N GLN A 87 3.97 25.57 0.00
CA GLN A 87 2.88 24.65 -0.26
C GLN A 87 3.49 23.29 -0.61
N SER A 88 3.29 22.31 0.28
CA SER A 88 3.80 20.97 0.04
C SER A 88 3.23 20.46 -1.28
N THR A 89 4.13 20.03 -2.17
CA THR A 89 3.76 19.37 -3.42
C THR A 89 3.08 18.04 -3.08
N GLY A 90 1.75 18.07 -3.08
CA GLY A 90 0.98 16.84 -2.87
C GLY A 90 0.89 16.03 -4.15
N GLN A 91 0.73 14.74 -4.02
CA GLN A 91 0.44 13.82 -5.11
C GLN A 91 -1.06 13.55 -5.15
N ASP A 92 -1.69 13.82 -6.29
CA ASP A 92 -3.04 13.36 -6.54
C ASP A 92 -3.01 11.85 -6.79
N CYS A 93 -3.76 11.12 -5.99
CA CYS A 93 -3.85 9.68 -6.05
C CYS A 93 -5.25 9.26 -6.53
N ASP A 94 -5.25 8.39 -7.51
CA ASP A 94 -6.44 7.72 -8.03
C ASP A 94 -6.27 6.22 -7.79
N CYS A 95 -6.19 5.84 -6.52
CA CYS A 95 -6.04 4.46 -6.09
C CYS A 95 -7.26 4.00 -5.29
N ASP A 96 -7.46 2.70 -5.22
CA ASP A 96 -8.51 2.10 -4.39
C ASP A 96 -8.01 1.86 -2.96
N VAL A 97 -6.73 1.54 -2.80
CA VAL A 97 -6.10 1.27 -1.50
C VAL A 97 -4.70 1.87 -1.46
N ALA A 98 -4.34 2.46 -0.33
CA ALA A 98 -2.98 2.94 -0.06
C ALA A 98 -2.49 2.51 1.32
N THR A 99 -1.19 2.26 1.45
CA THR A 99 -0.52 1.91 2.71
C THR A 99 0.75 2.72 2.86
N VAL A 100 0.89 3.46 3.96
CA VAL A 100 2.14 4.16 4.30
C VAL A 100 3.13 3.14 4.86
N ILE A 101 4.35 3.15 4.35
CA ILE A 101 5.41 2.21 4.75
C ILE A 101 6.58 2.89 5.45
N ALA A 102 6.82 4.18 5.21
CA ALA A 102 7.84 4.96 5.88
C ALA A 102 7.44 6.43 5.93
N GLY A 103 7.90 7.14 6.97
CA GLY A 103 7.58 8.55 7.17
C GLY A 103 6.10 8.77 7.50
N GLU A 104 5.66 10.00 7.38
CA GLU A 104 4.28 10.40 7.63
C GLU A 104 3.72 11.19 6.44
N ALA A 105 2.43 11.02 6.17
CA ALA A 105 1.72 11.77 5.14
C ALA A 105 0.42 12.35 5.69
N ILE A 106 -0.04 13.45 5.11
CA ILE A 106 -1.36 14.01 5.37
C ILE A 106 -2.25 13.75 4.18
N GLU A 107 -3.45 13.28 4.45
CA GLU A 107 -4.49 13.06 3.45
C GLU A 107 -5.43 14.26 3.39
N GLY A 108 -5.68 14.76 2.17
CA GLY A 108 -6.61 15.84 1.91
C GLY A 108 -6.04 17.23 2.20
N ALA A 109 -6.76 18.02 3.01
CA ALA A 109 -6.37 19.37 3.41
C ALA A 109 -5.15 19.36 4.34
N PRO A 110 -4.46 20.51 4.55
CA PRO A 110 -3.30 20.58 5.43
C PRO A 110 -3.56 20.18 6.89
N ASP A 111 -4.79 20.27 7.33
CA ASP A 111 -5.31 19.84 8.64
C ASP A 111 -5.94 18.42 8.61
N GLY A 112 -5.73 17.70 7.53
CA GLY A 112 -6.24 16.35 7.34
C GLY A 112 -5.61 15.32 8.27
N ALA A 113 -6.07 14.07 8.13
CA ALA A 113 -5.57 12.97 8.96
C ALA A 113 -4.10 12.66 8.65
N VAL A 114 -3.27 12.58 9.69
CA VAL A 114 -1.88 12.12 9.59
C VAL A 114 -1.87 10.61 9.47
N LEU A 115 -1.28 10.13 8.40
CA LEU A 115 -1.07 8.70 8.11
C LEU A 115 0.35 8.32 8.49
N ARG A 116 0.50 7.27 9.28
CA ARG A 116 1.77 6.74 9.78
C ARG A 116 2.08 5.38 9.16
N PRO A 117 3.34 4.90 9.26
CA PRO A 117 3.70 3.56 8.80
C PRO A 117 2.75 2.49 9.35
N GLY A 118 2.28 1.61 8.47
CA GLY A 118 1.27 0.61 8.76
C GLY A 118 -0.18 1.07 8.57
N SER A 119 -0.42 2.37 8.42
CA SER A 119 -1.77 2.87 8.08
C SER A 119 -2.17 2.43 6.68
N THR A 120 -3.30 1.76 6.58
CA THR A 120 -3.93 1.40 5.30
C THR A 120 -5.24 2.14 5.15
N ARG A 121 -5.44 2.78 4.02
CA ARG A 121 -6.65 3.52 3.68
C ARG A 121 -7.30 2.93 2.43
N VAL A 122 -8.62 2.89 2.46
CA VAL A 122 -9.45 2.55 1.31
C VAL A 122 -10.04 3.85 0.79
N HIS A 123 -9.91 4.07 -0.50
CA HIS A 123 -10.35 5.30 -1.15
C HIS A 123 -11.48 5.00 -2.14
N GLY A 124 -12.58 5.69 -2.00
CA GLY A 124 -13.69 5.64 -2.96
C GLY A 124 -13.60 6.71 -4.05
N GLN A 125 -12.71 7.68 -3.88
CA GLN A 125 -12.58 8.86 -4.74
C GLN A 125 -11.12 9.29 -4.86
N ARG A 126 -10.85 10.16 -5.83
CA ARG A 126 -9.54 10.80 -5.95
C ARG A 126 -9.23 11.57 -4.66
N HIS A 127 -8.03 11.39 -4.14
CA HIS A 127 -7.54 12.03 -2.95
C HIS A 127 -6.14 12.58 -3.17
N ARG A 128 -5.69 13.45 -2.27
CA ARG A 128 -4.38 14.05 -2.33
C ARG A 128 -3.57 13.69 -1.10
N LEU A 129 -2.35 13.23 -1.30
CA LEU A 129 -1.38 12.98 -0.24
C LEU A 129 -0.28 14.02 -0.27
N ARG A 130 0.17 14.45 0.91
CA ARG A 130 1.30 15.36 1.12
C ARG A 130 2.24 14.79 2.15
N GLY A 131 3.53 15.07 1.99
CA GLY A 131 4.52 14.76 3.03
C GLY A 131 4.20 15.51 4.33
N HIS A 132 4.46 14.87 5.46
CA HIS A 132 4.33 15.44 6.80
C HIS A 132 5.64 15.23 7.57
N GLY A 133 6.05 16.28 8.32
CA GLY A 133 7.31 16.24 9.07
C GLY A 133 8.55 16.50 8.20
N ALA A 134 9.72 16.29 8.81
CA ALA A 134 11.03 16.66 8.25
C ALA A 134 11.62 15.57 7.32
N GLY A 135 11.02 14.42 7.23
CA GLY A 135 11.50 13.30 6.42
C GLY A 135 10.64 13.05 5.18
N TYR A 136 11.18 12.23 4.27
CA TYR A 136 10.40 11.69 3.16
C TYR A 136 9.34 10.72 3.69
N SER A 137 8.21 10.65 3.00
CA SER A 137 7.25 9.58 3.22
C SER A 137 7.14 8.70 1.99
N ILE A 138 6.95 7.42 2.24
CA ILE A 138 6.83 6.39 1.20
C ILE A 138 5.54 5.64 1.42
N SER A 139 4.75 5.51 0.38
CA SER A 139 3.49 4.77 0.42
C SER A 139 3.34 3.87 -0.80
N LEU A 140 2.69 2.73 -0.59
CA LEU A 140 2.28 1.81 -1.64
C LEU A 140 0.81 2.02 -1.98
N HIS A 141 0.51 1.97 -3.24
CA HIS A 141 -0.83 2.20 -3.78
C HIS A 141 -1.22 1.06 -4.70
N ALA A 142 -2.49 0.71 -4.70
CA ALA A 142 -3.05 -0.25 -5.64
C ALA A 142 -4.41 0.22 -6.16
N ARG A 143 -4.70 -0.15 -7.39
CA ARG A 143 -5.97 0.11 -8.05
C ARG A 143 -6.38 -1.12 -8.86
N ALA A 144 -7.63 -1.52 -8.72
CA ALA A 144 -8.21 -2.52 -9.60
C ALA A 144 -8.35 -1.97 -11.03
N ALA A 145 -8.11 -2.83 -12.01
CA ALA A 145 -8.32 -2.45 -13.40
C ALA A 145 -9.77 -2.00 -13.62
N SER A 146 -9.95 -0.97 -14.43
CA SER A 146 -11.28 -0.50 -14.80
C SER A 146 -11.91 -1.55 -15.73
N ALA A 147 -13.19 -1.86 -15.52
CA ALA A 147 -13.92 -2.77 -16.40
C ALA A 147 -14.03 -2.24 -17.86
N ASN A 148 -13.78 -0.94 -18.04
CA ASN A 148 -13.65 -0.30 -19.36
C ASN A 148 -12.20 0.17 -19.52
N PRO A 149 -11.39 -0.48 -20.38
CA PRO A 149 -10.10 0.07 -20.74
C PRO A 149 -10.35 1.44 -21.37
N ARG A 150 -9.75 2.49 -20.82
CA ARG A 150 -9.70 3.79 -21.50
C ARG A 150 -9.12 3.55 -22.89
N PRO A 151 -9.81 3.95 -23.97
CA PRO A 151 -9.20 3.89 -25.28
C PRO A 151 -7.89 4.66 -25.23
N ALA A 152 -6.81 4.01 -25.66
CA ALA A 152 -5.53 4.66 -25.81
C ALA A 152 -5.76 5.87 -26.71
N LEU A 153 -5.50 7.08 -26.19
CA LEU A 153 -5.48 8.29 -27.01
C LEU A 153 -4.36 8.09 -28.02
N SER A 154 -4.73 7.66 -29.22
CA SER A 154 -3.84 7.69 -30.38
C SER A 154 -3.40 9.14 -30.58
N LYS A 155 -2.09 9.33 -30.54
CA LYS A 155 -1.47 10.58 -31.00
C LYS A 155 -1.56 10.68 -32.51
#